data_c586113a2f410a8af85114d45d4abd37
#
_entry.id   c586113a2f410a8af85114d45d4abd37
#
_cell.length_a   1.000
_cell.length_b   1.000
_cell.length_c   1.000
_cell.angle_alpha   90.00
_cell.angle_beta   90.00
_cell.angle_gamma   90.00
#
_symmetry.space_group_name_H-M   'P 1'
#
loop_
_entity.id
_entity.type
_entity.pdbx_description
1 polymer ?
#
loop_
_entity_poly.entity_id
_entity_poly.type
_entity_poly.pdbx_seq_one_letter_code
_entity_poly.pdbx_strand_id
1 'polypeptide(L)'
;LHSLRRRQRQMCIRDSKESWYREACAEYMKRLGAYVSPKVIEPSPVDLPQKPSQAQIDAALRQEAAKIREQIKPGSFTVAMCIEGKTISSEQLAQKLETAAGQGFSTVNFLVGSSFGLDEELKNQADLRLSMSPMTFPHSLARVMLMEQVYRAYSILNNGKYHK
;
A
#
# COMPACT_ATOMS: atom_id res chain seq x y z
N LEU A 1 -12.44 -7.94 20.89
CA LEU A 1 -12.71 -8.45 19.52
C LEU A 1 -13.68 -7.62 18.68
N HIS A 2 -14.39 -6.64 19.29
CA HIS A 2 -15.38 -5.81 18.57
C HIS A 2 -14.83 -4.51 17.96
N SER A 3 -13.59 -4.13 18.22
CA SER A 3 -13.03 -2.85 17.77
C SER A 3 -12.45 -2.87 16.34
N LEU A 4 -12.35 -4.03 15.70
CA LEU A 4 -11.77 -4.18 14.35
C LEU A 4 -12.73 -3.80 13.20
N ARG A 5 -14.00 -3.51 13.48
CA ARG A 5 -15.05 -3.38 12.46
C ARG A 5 -15.14 -2.01 11.74
N ARG A 6 -14.35 -1.00 12.12
CA ARG A 6 -14.45 0.34 11.49
C ARG A 6 -13.07 0.93 11.19
N ARG A 7 -12.31 0.31 10.28
CA ARG A 7 -11.03 0.87 9.89
C ARG A 7 -11.00 1.18 8.40
N GLN A 8 -10.94 2.47 8.08
CA GLN A 8 -10.69 2.94 6.72
C GLN A 8 -9.22 2.70 6.36
N ARG A 9 -8.97 2.21 5.16
CA ARG A 9 -7.62 2.02 4.63
C ARG A 9 -7.49 2.66 3.27
N GLN A 10 -6.42 3.37 3.11
CA GLN A 10 -6.10 4.04 1.86
C GLN A 10 -4.92 3.31 1.20
N MET A 11 -5.09 2.93 -0.05
CA MET A 11 -4.01 2.51 -0.93
C MET A 11 -3.87 3.53 -2.03
N CYS A 12 -2.66 4.08 -2.17
CA CYS A 12 -2.36 5.03 -3.24
C CYS A 12 -1.90 4.25 -4.47
N ILE A 13 -2.67 4.30 -5.55
CA ILE A 13 -2.49 3.45 -6.73
C ILE A 13 -2.58 4.27 -8.01
N ARG A 14 -1.63 4.09 -8.93
CA ARG A 14 -1.63 4.68 -10.26
C ARG A 14 -2.30 3.75 -11.26
N ASP A 15 -3.04 4.32 -12.20
CA ASP A 15 -3.89 3.63 -13.18
C ASP A 15 -3.14 2.58 -14.03
N SER A 16 -3.76 1.40 -14.17
CA SER A 16 -3.42 0.43 -15.20
C SER A 16 -4.59 0.29 -16.16
N LYS A 17 -4.31 0.44 -17.46
CA LYS A 17 -5.31 0.30 -18.53
C LYS A 17 -5.74 -1.16 -18.76
N GLU A 18 -5.10 -2.12 -18.13
CA GLU A 18 -5.33 -3.55 -18.34
C GLU A 18 -6.54 -4.04 -17.54
N SER A 19 -7.50 -4.68 -18.21
CA SER A 19 -8.75 -5.15 -17.59
C SER A 19 -8.54 -6.16 -16.47
N TRP A 20 -7.62 -7.14 -16.67
CA TRP A 20 -7.32 -8.18 -15.68
C TRP A 20 -6.89 -7.60 -14.34
N TYR A 21 -6.09 -6.55 -14.39
CA TYR A 21 -5.58 -5.86 -13.21
C TYR A 21 -6.73 -5.21 -12.42
N ARG A 22 -7.61 -4.48 -13.11
CA ARG A 22 -8.76 -3.83 -12.47
C ARG A 22 -9.70 -4.84 -11.86
N GLU A 23 -9.96 -5.96 -12.54
CA GLU A 23 -10.79 -7.05 -12.04
C GLU A 23 -10.19 -7.71 -10.80
N ALA A 24 -8.89 -8.00 -10.81
CA ALA A 24 -8.19 -8.56 -9.65
C ALA A 24 -8.21 -7.61 -8.45
N CYS A 25 -7.94 -6.31 -8.66
CA CYS A 25 -8.03 -5.31 -7.60
C CYS A 25 -9.44 -5.19 -7.05
N ALA A 26 -10.45 -5.16 -7.90
CA ALA A 26 -11.86 -5.10 -7.48
C ALA A 26 -12.26 -6.32 -6.64
N GLU A 27 -11.81 -7.52 -7.00
CA GLU A 27 -12.09 -8.74 -6.24
C GLU A 27 -11.48 -8.67 -4.84
N TYR A 28 -10.21 -8.27 -4.70
CA TYR A 28 -9.60 -8.15 -3.38
C TYR A 28 -10.17 -6.99 -2.56
N MET A 29 -10.54 -5.88 -3.17
CA MET A 29 -11.27 -4.80 -2.51
C MET A 29 -12.59 -5.29 -1.93
N LYS A 30 -13.34 -6.08 -2.70
CA LYS A 30 -14.59 -6.72 -2.25
C LYS A 30 -14.35 -7.65 -1.05
N ARG A 31 -13.35 -8.52 -1.14
CA ARG A 31 -13.01 -9.45 -0.05
C ARG A 31 -12.54 -8.71 1.20
N LEU A 32 -11.74 -7.68 1.06
CA LEU A 32 -11.30 -6.83 2.17
C LEU A 32 -12.47 -6.14 2.87
N GLY A 33 -13.54 -5.83 2.14
CA GLY A 33 -14.76 -5.22 2.69
C GLY A 33 -15.42 -6.02 3.81
N ALA A 34 -15.15 -7.34 3.91
CA ALA A 34 -15.61 -8.17 5.01
C ALA A 34 -14.94 -7.85 6.36
N TYR A 35 -13.73 -7.29 6.32
CA TYR A 35 -12.90 -7.03 7.50
C TYR A 35 -12.72 -5.54 7.80
N VAL A 36 -12.59 -4.74 6.75
CA VAL A 36 -12.24 -3.31 6.83
C VAL A 36 -12.98 -2.52 5.77
N SER A 37 -12.92 -1.20 5.82
CA SER A 37 -13.39 -0.31 4.76
C SER A 37 -12.20 0.10 3.88
N PRO A 38 -11.88 -0.66 2.83
CA PRO A 38 -10.74 -0.36 1.98
C PRO A 38 -11.05 0.83 1.07
N LYS A 39 -10.04 1.64 0.80
CA LYS A 39 -10.12 2.74 -0.16
C LYS A 39 -8.85 2.79 -0.98
N VAL A 40 -9.00 2.93 -2.28
CA VAL A 40 -7.89 3.20 -3.20
C VAL A 40 -7.90 4.67 -3.55
N ILE A 41 -6.74 5.32 -3.42
CA ILE A 41 -6.54 6.73 -3.80
C ILE A 41 -5.42 6.77 -4.84
N GLU A 42 -5.73 7.34 -5.98
CA GLU A 42 -4.78 7.54 -7.06
C GLU A 42 -4.55 9.04 -7.25
N PRO A 43 -3.43 9.58 -6.74
CA PRO A 43 -3.08 10.96 -7.03
C PRO A 43 -2.87 11.14 -8.52
N SER A 44 -3.25 12.32 -9.04
CA SER A 44 -2.99 12.64 -10.44
C SER A 44 -1.50 12.51 -10.76
N PRO A 45 -1.15 11.81 -11.86
CA PRO A 45 0.24 11.62 -12.24
C PRO A 45 0.93 12.95 -12.53
N VAL A 46 2.24 12.97 -12.34
CA VAL A 46 3.11 14.05 -12.81
C VAL A 46 3.63 13.66 -14.18
N ASP A 47 3.43 14.52 -15.16
CA ASP A 47 3.90 14.29 -16.51
C ASP A 47 5.42 14.38 -16.58
N LEU A 48 6.04 13.38 -17.22
CA LEU A 48 7.46 13.31 -17.48
C LEU A 48 7.73 13.12 -18.96
N PRO A 49 8.80 13.70 -19.51
CA PRO A 49 9.22 13.43 -20.88
C PRO A 49 9.59 11.95 -21.06
N GLN A 50 9.65 11.46 -22.32
CA GLN A 50 10.00 10.07 -22.61
C GLN A 50 11.34 9.62 -22.04
N LYS A 51 12.30 10.51 -21.96
CA LYS A 51 13.63 10.27 -21.38
C LYS A 51 13.90 11.35 -20.33
N PRO A 52 13.34 11.22 -19.12
CA PRO A 52 13.53 12.21 -18.08
C PRO A 52 14.96 12.16 -17.52
N SER A 53 15.51 13.34 -17.20
CA SER A 53 16.74 13.43 -16.41
C SER A 53 16.48 13.00 -14.96
N GLN A 54 17.55 12.69 -14.22
CA GLN A 54 17.43 12.37 -12.80
C GLN A 54 16.79 13.53 -12.01
N ALA A 55 17.14 14.76 -12.31
CA ALA A 55 16.56 15.93 -11.67
C ALA A 55 15.05 16.06 -11.93
N GLN A 56 14.59 15.73 -13.14
CA GLN A 56 13.17 15.71 -13.49
C GLN A 56 12.43 14.59 -12.76
N ILE A 57 13.02 13.40 -12.64
CA ILE A 57 12.47 12.29 -11.86
C ILE A 57 12.34 12.70 -10.38
N ASP A 58 13.37 13.24 -9.79
CA ASP A 58 13.38 13.65 -8.38
C ASP A 58 12.33 14.74 -8.11
N ALA A 59 12.20 15.71 -9.02
CA ALA A 59 11.16 16.74 -8.91
C ALA A 59 9.75 16.16 -9.00
N ALA A 60 9.53 15.21 -9.91
CA ALA A 60 8.23 14.53 -10.05
C ALA A 60 7.90 13.71 -8.81
N LEU A 61 8.86 12.95 -8.25
CA LEU A 61 8.67 12.18 -7.03
C LEU A 61 8.33 13.07 -5.84
N ARG A 62 8.97 14.24 -5.70
CA ARG A 62 8.61 15.22 -4.66
C ARG A 62 7.19 15.76 -4.82
N GLN A 63 6.75 16.05 -6.05
CA GLN A 63 5.39 16.49 -6.31
C GLN A 63 4.36 15.39 -6.01
N GLU A 64 4.63 14.16 -6.42
CA GLU A 64 3.79 13.00 -6.09
C GLU A 64 3.72 12.80 -4.57
N ALA A 65 4.86 12.90 -3.87
CA ALA A 65 4.91 12.78 -2.42
C ALA A 65 4.06 13.84 -1.70
N ALA A 66 4.07 15.09 -2.17
CA ALA A 66 3.21 16.14 -1.62
C ALA A 66 1.73 15.78 -1.73
N LYS A 67 1.29 15.31 -2.91
CA LYS A 67 -0.08 14.86 -3.14
C LYS A 67 -0.46 13.65 -2.26
N ILE A 68 0.47 12.73 -2.07
CA ILE A 68 0.26 11.56 -1.19
C ILE A 68 0.11 12.02 0.26
N ARG A 69 0.96 12.92 0.74
CA ARG A 69 0.89 13.45 2.13
C ARG A 69 -0.45 14.10 2.43
N GLU A 70 -1.03 14.83 1.48
CA GLU A 70 -2.36 15.43 1.64
C GLU A 70 -3.47 14.40 1.87
N GLN A 71 -3.27 13.16 1.42
CA GLN A 71 -4.24 12.08 1.58
C GLN A 71 -4.02 11.25 2.86
N ILE A 72 -2.86 11.37 3.49
CA ILE A 72 -2.54 10.65 4.72
C ILE A 72 -3.17 11.38 5.90
N LYS A 73 -4.07 10.70 6.60
CA LYS A 73 -4.68 11.26 7.82
C LYS A 73 -3.65 11.29 8.95
N PRO A 74 -3.58 12.37 9.73
CA PRO A 74 -2.78 12.39 10.96
C PRO A 74 -3.13 11.23 11.88
N GLY A 75 -2.12 10.62 12.52
CA GLY A 75 -2.31 9.48 13.42
C GLY A 75 -2.66 8.17 12.71
N SER A 76 -2.35 8.03 11.42
CA SER A 76 -2.43 6.75 10.72
C SER A 76 -1.07 6.04 10.67
N PHE A 77 -1.10 4.71 10.63
CA PHE A 77 0.09 3.90 10.42
C PHE A 77 0.40 3.80 8.93
N THR A 78 1.61 4.18 8.53
CA THR A 78 2.00 4.27 7.12
C THR A 78 3.07 3.24 6.77
N VAL A 79 2.80 2.46 5.73
CA VAL A 79 3.70 1.45 5.18
C VAL A 79 4.14 1.90 3.79
N ALA A 80 5.43 2.14 3.60
CA ALA A 80 6.01 2.44 2.29
C ALA A 80 6.50 1.15 1.63
N MET A 81 5.97 0.86 0.45
CA MET A 81 6.41 -0.29 -0.35
C MET A 81 7.66 0.09 -1.14
N CYS A 82 8.76 -0.59 -0.87
CA CYS A 82 10.04 -0.35 -1.55
C CYS A 82 10.92 -1.60 -1.54
N ILE A 83 11.76 -1.77 -2.55
CA ILE A 83 12.61 -2.97 -2.70
C ILE A 83 13.60 -3.10 -1.54
N GLU A 84 14.16 -1.97 -1.10
CA GLU A 84 15.12 -1.89 0.02
C GLU A 84 14.48 -2.03 1.41
N GLY A 85 13.17 -2.19 1.46
CA GLY A 85 12.44 -2.38 2.71
C GLY A 85 12.67 -3.76 3.33
N LYS A 86 12.14 -3.95 4.53
CA LYS A 86 12.21 -5.23 5.25
C LYS A 86 11.27 -6.25 4.60
N THR A 87 11.79 -7.45 4.33
CA THR A 87 10.95 -8.60 3.95
C THR A 87 10.39 -9.27 5.19
N ILE A 88 9.11 -9.60 5.16
CA ILE A 88 8.40 -10.27 6.26
C ILE A 88 7.47 -11.35 5.71
N SER A 89 7.10 -12.30 6.55
CA SER A 89 6.08 -13.29 6.21
C SER A 89 4.66 -12.71 6.26
N SER A 90 3.69 -13.45 5.70
CA SER A 90 2.27 -13.08 5.77
C SER A 90 1.78 -12.99 7.22
N GLU A 91 2.22 -13.91 8.08
CA GLU A 91 1.90 -13.92 9.50
C GLU A 91 2.51 -12.71 10.23
N GLN A 92 3.73 -12.34 9.89
CA GLN A 92 4.38 -11.15 10.45
C GLN A 92 3.68 -9.87 10.01
N LEU A 93 3.16 -9.81 8.77
CA LEU A 93 2.33 -8.70 8.33
C LEU A 93 1.05 -8.62 9.16
N ALA A 94 0.37 -9.74 9.39
CA ALA A 94 -0.80 -9.82 10.24
C ALA A 94 -0.52 -9.30 11.64
N GLN A 95 0.58 -9.73 12.27
CA GLN A 95 1.01 -9.26 13.60
C GLN A 95 1.28 -7.76 13.64
N LYS A 96 1.92 -7.20 12.60
CA LYS A 96 2.16 -5.75 12.53
C LYS A 96 0.87 -4.95 12.44
N LEU A 97 -0.09 -5.44 11.67
CA LEU A 97 -1.40 -4.82 11.56
C LEU A 97 -2.19 -4.89 12.89
N GLU A 98 -2.09 -6.01 13.60
CA GLU A 98 -2.68 -6.19 14.93
C GLU A 98 -2.03 -5.26 15.95
N THR A 99 -0.70 -5.17 15.96
CA THR A 99 0.06 -4.28 16.83
C THR A 99 -0.29 -2.82 16.60
N ALA A 100 -0.30 -2.38 15.34
CA ALA A 100 -0.72 -1.01 14.98
C ALA A 100 -2.13 -0.72 15.50
N ALA A 101 -3.00 -1.71 15.37
CA ALA A 101 -4.35 -1.63 15.91
C ALA A 101 -4.39 -1.46 17.41
N GLY A 102 -3.61 -2.24 18.14
CA GLY A 102 -3.49 -2.17 19.61
C GLY A 102 -2.90 -0.85 20.09
N GLN A 103 -2.05 -0.22 19.29
CA GLN A 103 -1.48 1.10 19.53
C GLN A 103 -2.45 2.25 19.24
N GLY A 104 -3.66 1.96 18.80
CA GLY A 104 -4.69 2.97 18.56
C GLY A 104 -4.77 3.50 17.13
N PHE A 105 -3.95 3.00 16.21
CA PHE A 105 -4.06 3.39 14.80
C PHE A 105 -5.36 2.86 14.20
N SER A 106 -6.25 3.77 13.80
CA SER A 106 -7.53 3.44 13.16
C SER A 106 -7.41 3.26 11.64
N THR A 107 -6.35 3.75 11.06
CA THR A 107 -6.10 3.73 9.62
C THR A 107 -4.68 3.24 9.34
N VAL A 108 -4.54 2.37 8.34
CA VAL A 108 -3.24 1.97 7.79
C VAL A 108 -3.20 2.36 6.32
N ASN A 109 -2.16 3.07 5.94
CA ASN A 109 -1.89 3.44 4.55
C ASN A 109 -0.79 2.55 3.98
N PHE A 110 -0.99 2.04 2.79
CA PHE A 110 0.05 1.39 2.00
C PHE A 110 0.38 2.29 0.82
N LEU A 111 1.61 2.79 0.79
CA LEU A 111 2.10 3.66 -0.27
C LEU A 111 2.79 2.83 -1.32
N VAL A 112 2.28 2.85 -2.54
CA VAL A 112 2.88 2.18 -3.69
C VAL A 112 3.34 3.24 -4.68
N GLY A 113 4.62 3.20 -5.03
CA GLY A 113 5.22 4.18 -5.93
C GLY A 113 4.82 3.99 -7.40
N SER A 114 5.18 4.98 -8.20
CA SER A 114 5.17 4.90 -9.65
C SER A 114 6.31 4.00 -10.18
N SER A 115 6.50 3.94 -11.49
CA SER A 115 7.61 3.21 -12.09
C SER A 115 9.00 3.67 -11.63
N PHE A 116 9.12 4.87 -11.09
CA PHE A 116 10.33 5.42 -10.48
C PHE A 116 10.40 5.26 -8.96
N GLY A 117 9.42 4.58 -8.37
CA GLY A 117 9.34 4.36 -6.93
C GLY A 117 8.65 5.47 -6.16
N LEU A 118 9.00 5.59 -4.89
CA LEU A 118 8.53 6.61 -3.96
C LEU A 118 9.66 7.61 -3.66
N ASP A 119 9.29 8.84 -3.35
CA ASP A 119 10.21 9.84 -2.83
C ASP A 119 10.91 9.35 -1.56
N GLU A 120 12.22 9.61 -1.44
CA GLU A 120 13.04 9.08 -0.35
C GLU A 120 12.62 9.63 1.02
N GLU A 121 12.27 10.92 1.08
CA GLU A 121 11.79 11.53 2.31
C GLU A 121 10.45 10.92 2.75
N LEU A 122 9.55 10.66 1.81
CA LEU A 122 8.27 10.00 2.10
C LEU A 122 8.47 8.57 2.64
N LYS A 123 9.44 7.82 2.09
CA LYS A 123 9.81 6.50 2.62
C LYS A 123 10.38 6.59 4.03
N ASN A 124 11.21 7.59 4.31
CA ASN A 124 11.82 7.77 5.63
C ASN A 124 10.81 8.20 6.71
N GLN A 125 9.73 8.87 6.32
CA GLN A 125 8.65 9.26 7.22
C GLN A 125 7.66 8.12 7.51
N ALA A 126 7.70 7.02 6.76
CA ALA A 126 6.81 5.88 6.97
C ALA A 126 7.16 5.11 8.25
N ASP A 127 6.14 4.57 8.93
CA ASP A 127 6.29 3.74 10.13
C ASP A 127 6.92 2.39 9.80
N LEU A 128 6.74 1.91 8.59
CA LEU A 128 7.32 0.67 8.10
C LEU A 128 7.72 0.82 6.63
N ARG A 129 8.95 0.43 6.31
CA ARG A 129 9.42 0.22 4.93
C ARG A 129 9.35 -1.27 4.65
N LEU A 130 8.46 -1.67 3.73
CA LEU A 130 8.16 -3.06 3.44
C LEU A 130 8.57 -3.43 2.02
N SER A 131 9.31 -4.53 1.89
CA SER A 131 9.63 -5.15 0.60
C SER A 131 8.83 -6.42 0.42
N MET A 132 8.26 -6.61 -0.76
CA MET A 132 7.61 -7.87 -1.13
C MET A 132 8.66 -8.94 -1.49
N SER A 133 9.78 -8.52 -2.07
CA SER A 133 10.87 -9.38 -2.53
C SER A 133 12.07 -8.52 -2.94
N PRO A 134 13.29 -9.06 -2.92
CA PRO A 134 14.43 -8.44 -3.59
C PRO A 134 14.27 -8.36 -5.12
N MET A 135 13.34 -9.14 -5.68
CA MET A 135 13.01 -9.10 -7.11
C MET A 135 12.10 -7.91 -7.42
N THR A 136 12.23 -7.36 -8.61
CA THR A 136 11.36 -6.28 -9.11
C THR A 136 10.15 -6.85 -9.82
N PHE A 137 8.97 -6.34 -9.51
CA PHE A 137 7.72 -6.69 -10.18
C PHE A 137 7.14 -5.46 -10.91
N PRO A 138 6.42 -5.66 -12.01
CA PRO A 138 5.60 -4.59 -12.58
C PRO A 138 4.68 -4.02 -11.50
N HIS A 139 4.55 -2.70 -11.44
CA HIS A 139 3.79 -2.05 -10.36
C HIS A 139 2.31 -2.48 -10.31
N SER A 140 1.67 -2.78 -11.44
CA SER A 140 0.31 -3.31 -11.48
C SER A 140 0.21 -4.66 -10.77
N LEU A 141 1.16 -5.57 -11.02
CA LEU A 141 1.19 -6.89 -10.37
C LEU A 141 1.51 -6.76 -8.88
N ALA A 142 2.48 -5.93 -8.53
CA ALA A 142 2.83 -5.67 -7.13
C ALA A 142 1.64 -5.17 -6.30
N ARG A 143 0.79 -4.36 -6.91
CA ARG A 143 -0.46 -3.88 -6.28
C ARG A 143 -1.44 -4.98 -5.98
N VAL A 144 -1.71 -5.86 -6.95
CA VAL A 144 -2.60 -7.02 -6.75
C VAL A 144 -2.04 -7.92 -5.66
N MET A 145 -0.74 -8.20 -5.68
CA MET A 145 -0.06 -9.00 -4.67
C MET A 145 -0.17 -8.36 -3.28
N LEU A 146 0.00 -7.05 -3.19
CA LEU A 146 -0.16 -6.33 -1.93
C LEU A 146 -1.59 -6.42 -1.39
N MET A 147 -2.60 -6.21 -2.24
CA MET A 147 -4.01 -6.34 -1.85
C MET A 147 -4.32 -7.75 -1.37
N GLU A 148 -3.81 -8.77 -2.04
CA GLU A 148 -3.92 -10.17 -1.64
C GLU A 148 -3.29 -10.38 -0.27
N GLN A 149 -2.08 -9.90 -0.03
CA GLN A 149 -1.38 -10.05 1.25
C GLN A 149 -2.08 -9.30 2.39
N VAL A 150 -2.64 -8.14 2.14
CA VAL A 150 -3.43 -7.42 3.14
C VAL A 150 -4.71 -8.19 3.45
N TYR A 151 -5.40 -8.73 2.44
CA TYR A 151 -6.56 -9.60 2.66
C TYR A 151 -6.18 -10.85 3.46
N ARG A 152 -5.09 -11.52 3.09
CA ARG A 152 -4.55 -12.69 3.81
C ARG A 152 -4.26 -12.37 5.28
N ALA A 153 -3.61 -11.25 5.54
CA ALA A 153 -3.31 -10.82 6.91
C ALA A 153 -4.59 -10.64 7.75
N TYR A 154 -5.66 -10.05 7.18
CA TYR A 154 -6.93 -9.96 7.90
C TYR A 154 -7.63 -11.30 8.06
N SER A 155 -7.53 -12.18 7.08
CA SER A 155 -8.04 -13.54 7.21
C SER A 155 -7.35 -14.28 8.36
N ILE A 156 -6.03 -14.14 8.50
CA ILE A 156 -5.26 -14.70 9.63
C ILE A 156 -5.78 -14.14 10.96
N LEU A 157 -5.91 -12.82 11.08
CA LEU A 157 -6.36 -12.16 12.32
C LEU A 157 -7.79 -12.52 12.72
N ASN A 158 -8.61 -12.97 11.78
CA ASN A 158 -9.99 -13.36 12.02
C ASN A 158 -10.22 -14.88 11.95
N ASN A 159 -9.15 -15.67 12.07
CA ASN A 159 -9.18 -17.15 12.00
C ASN A 159 -9.84 -17.68 10.72
N GLY A 160 -9.68 -16.96 9.62
CA GLY A 160 -10.19 -17.36 8.31
C GLY A 160 -9.40 -18.55 7.72
N LYS A 161 -10.08 -19.33 6.88
CA LYS A 161 -9.50 -20.53 6.24
C LYS A 161 -8.62 -20.22 5.02
N TYR A 162 -8.44 -18.95 4.67
CA TYR A 162 -7.74 -18.58 3.45
C TYR A 162 -6.23 -18.84 3.52
N HIS A 163 -5.64 -18.62 4.67
CA HIS A 163 -4.23 -18.95 4.91
C HIS A 163 -4.11 -20.40 5.42
N LYS A 164 -3.38 -21.24 4.68
CA LYS A 164 -3.13 -22.64 5.03
C LYS A 164 -1.64 -22.84 5.27
#